data_aab2b752410c90ad240c5789bed35fa6
#
_entry.id   aab2b752410c90ad240c5789bed35fa6
#
_cell.length_a   1.000
_cell.length_b   1.000
_cell.length_c   1.000
_cell.angle_alpha   90.00
_cell.angle_beta   90.00
_cell.angle_gamma   90.00
#
_symmetry.space_group_name_H-M   'P 1'
#
loop_
_entity.id
_entity.type
_entity.pdbx_description
1 polymer ?
#
loop_
_entity_poly.entity_id
_entity_poly.type
_entity_poly.pdbx_seq_one_letter_code
_entity_poly.pdbx_strand_id
1 'polypeptide(L)'
;MPFEWVVALRFLREGRLQTALIIGGAAAGVAVVLFITALVQGLQASTIRRVLGTQAHIVIRPAEEVARPQREGGAGETVLPRIEARAQRLRSIDQWQAIEAMLDGMPDITAVSPMVSGPAFALRGDASKSIAIFGVDPARYDRIVAVGEKLVGGAFRLGPDDAVIGKELAKDLGVGVGDRFRILTAESAQPVASTFTVTGIVDLGVRDLNRRSVYVAFRTAQTLLELPGGASQIDLKVAELFGAETLARRLEARTGLTVESWMRTNEQLLAAISAQDISTRTIRAFVILIVAVGIASVLVVWVVQKRREIGILRAMGASRGSVQRVFLLQGAIVAAGGSLIGSLLASAMLVAFLRLVRAADGTPLFDLISIPPWLYVAAIAGAIAGGVAAAALPARAAARLDPAQAIRM
;
A
#
# COMPACT_ATOMS: atom_id res chain seq x y z
N MET A 1 -1.25 -23.80 -43.23
CA MET A 1 -0.48 -23.60 -41.99
C MET A 1 1.01 -23.78 -42.34
N PRO A 2 1.93 -22.97 -41.83
CA PRO A 2 3.36 -23.19 -42.04
C PRO A 2 3.77 -24.56 -41.51
N PHE A 3 4.72 -25.22 -42.16
CA PHE A 3 5.22 -26.56 -41.82
C PHE A 3 5.62 -26.69 -40.36
N GLU A 4 6.22 -25.67 -39.80
CA GLU A 4 6.70 -25.63 -38.43
C GLU A 4 5.58 -25.80 -37.40
N TRP A 5 4.39 -25.23 -37.64
CA TRP A 5 3.22 -25.35 -36.75
C TRP A 5 2.66 -26.77 -36.72
N VAL A 6 2.56 -27.40 -37.89
CA VAL A 6 2.04 -28.77 -38.00
C VAL A 6 2.94 -29.76 -37.27
N VAL A 7 4.26 -29.63 -37.45
CA VAL A 7 5.26 -30.46 -36.78
C VAL A 7 5.28 -30.24 -35.27
N ALA A 8 5.27 -28.96 -34.85
CA ALA A 8 5.26 -28.63 -33.42
C ALA A 8 4.05 -29.22 -32.68
N LEU A 9 2.83 -29.04 -33.25
CA LEU A 9 1.62 -29.61 -32.69
C LEU A 9 1.59 -31.13 -32.68
N ARG A 10 2.11 -31.77 -33.74
CA ARG A 10 2.21 -33.24 -33.81
C ARG A 10 3.11 -33.80 -32.71
N PHE A 11 4.28 -33.21 -32.48
CA PHE A 11 5.17 -33.64 -31.43
C PHE A 11 4.55 -33.49 -30.04
N LEU A 12 3.84 -32.39 -29.80
CA LEU A 12 3.10 -32.18 -28.54
C LEU A 12 1.98 -33.21 -28.31
N ARG A 13 1.33 -33.64 -29.37
CA ARG A 13 0.25 -34.69 -29.31
C ARG A 13 0.79 -36.10 -29.12
N GLU A 14 1.94 -36.42 -29.66
CA GLU A 14 2.54 -37.76 -29.50
C GLU A 14 3.06 -37.96 -28.07
N GLY A 15 3.62 -36.90 -27.39
CA GLY A 15 4.08 -36.95 -26.02
C GLY A 15 3.09 -36.45 -24.99
N ARG A 16 1.82 -36.90 -25.00
CA ARG A 16 0.71 -36.34 -24.19
C ARG A 16 1.01 -36.20 -22.70
N LEU A 17 1.58 -37.22 -22.06
CA LEU A 17 1.89 -37.19 -20.62
C LEU A 17 2.98 -36.17 -20.32
N GLN A 18 4.04 -36.12 -21.10
CA GLN A 18 5.12 -35.17 -20.93
C GLN A 18 4.65 -33.72 -21.16
N THR A 19 3.87 -33.52 -22.22
CA THR A 19 3.23 -32.22 -22.52
C THR A 19 2.35 -31.75 -21.35
N ALA A 20 1.53 -32.65 -20.80
CA ALA A 20 0.67 -32.33 -19.66
C ALA A 20 1.48 -31.96 -18.41
N LEU A 21 2.58 -32.70 -18.13
CA LEU A 21 3.46 -32.38 -16.98
C LEU A 21 4.14 -31.03 -17.13
N ILE A 22 4.62 -30.67 -18.33
CA ILE A 22 5.27 -29.38 -18.55
C ILE A 22 4.25 -28.25 -18.44
N ILE A 23 3.07 -28.40 -19.08
CA ILE A 23 1.97 -27.42 -18.98
C ILE A 23 1.55 -27.28 -17.52
N GLY A 24 1.41 -28.40 -16.78
CA GLY A 24 1.09 -28.38 -15.35
C GLY A 24 2.14 -27.66 -14.49
N GLY A 25 3.43 -27.93 -14.74
CA GLY A 25 4.52 -27.24 -14.05
C GLY A 25 4.54 -25.72 -14.36
N ALA A 26 4.39 -25.36 -15.64
CA ALA A 26 4.29 -23.96 -16.05
C ALA A 26 3.05 -23.28 -15.46
N ALA A 27 1.91 -23.98 -15.45
CA ALA A 27 0.67 -23.49 -14.85
C ALA A 27 0.82 -23.25 -13.34
N ALA A 28 1.42 -24.19 -12.61
CA ALA A 28 1.69 -24.04 -11.19
C ALA A 28 2.60 -22.82 -10.90
N GLY A 29 3.67 -22.67 -11.68
CA GLY A 29 4.57 -21.53 -11.54
C GLY A 29 3.87 -20.18 -11.80
N VAL A 30 3.10 -20.07 -12.87
CA VAL A 30 2.33 -18.85 -13.18
C VAL A 30 1.25 -18.60 -12.13
N ALA A 31 0.57 -19.63 -11.66
CA ALA A 31 -0.45 -19.53 -10.62
C ALA A 31 0.14 -18.95 -9.31
N VAL A 32 1.27 -19.48 -8.87
CA VAL A 32 1.96 -19.02 -7.66
C VAL A 32 2.40 -17.56 -7.81
N VAL A 33 3.01 -17.20 -8.94
CA VAL A 33 3.46 -15.81 -9.19
C VAL A 33 2.29 -14.83 -9.17
N LEU A 34 1.19 -15.16 -9.87
CA LEU A 34 0.01 -14.30 -9.91
C LEU A 34 -0.66 -14.20 -8.55
N PHE A 35 -0.85 -15.33 -7.87
CA PHE A 35 -1.50 -15.37 -6.55
C PHE A 35 -0.72 -14.55 -5.51
N ILE A 36 0.61 -14.79 -5.37
CA ILE A 36 1.45 -14.03 -4.43
C ILE A 36 1.46 -12.54 -4.79
N THR A 37 1.56 -12.21 -6.07
CA THR A 37 1.55 -10.80 -6.51
C THR A 37 0.25 -10.11 -6.14
N ALA A 38 -0.90 -10.73 -6.43
CA ALA A 38 -2.20 -10.19 -6.10
C ALA A 38 -2.42 -10.05 -4.59
N LEU A 39 -2.00 -11.06 -3.82
CA LEU A 39 -2.11 -11.04 -2.37
C LEU A 39 -1.28 -9.90 -1.76
N VAL A 40 -0.02 -9.77 -2.16
CA VAL A 40 0.89 -8.73 -1.66
C VAL A 40 0.39 -7.34 -2.05
N GLN A 41 0.03 -7.12 -3.31
CA GLN A 41 -0.49 -5.82 -3.76
C GLN A 41 -1.82 -5.48 -3.09
N GLY A 42 -2.71 -6.45 -2.91
CA GLY A 42 -3.96 -6.25 -2.20
C GLY A 42 -3.76 -5.90 -0.72
N LEU A 43 -2.84 -6.58 -0.06
CA LEU A 43 -2.48 -6.28 1.34
C LEU A 43 -1.89 -4.87 1.48
N GLN A 44 -0.95 -4.50 0.60
CA GLN A 44 -0.35 -3.16 0.57
C GLN A 44 -1.42 -2.07 0.35
N ALA A 45 -2.29 -2.25 -0.66
CA ALA A 45 -3.37 -1.32 -0.94
C ALA A 45 -4.37 -1.20 0.22
N SER A 46 -4.69 -2.30 0.89
CA SER A 46 -5.55 -2.31 2.07
C SER A 46 -4.90 -1.57 3.25
N THR A 47 -3.61 -1.82 3.51
CA THR A 47 -2.86 -1.16 4.58
C THR A 47 -2.78 0.35 4.35
N ILE A 48 -2.41 0.78 3.13
CA ILE A 48 -2.35 2.20 2.77
C ILE A 48 -3.73 2.85 2.94
N ARG A 49 -4.80 2.23 2.45
CA ARG A 49 -6.18 2.75 2.61
C ARG A 49 -6.60 2.87 4.08
N ARG A 50 -6.28 1.90 4.93
CA ARG A 50 -6.58 1.95 6.37
C ARG A 50 -5.84 3.10 7.05
N VAL A 51 -4.55 3.24 6.79
CA VAL A 51 -3.74 4.32 7.36
C VAL A 51 -4.26 5.68 6.91
N LEU A 52 -4.45 5.87 5.60
CA LEU A 52 -4.88 7.15 5.05
C LEU A 52 -6.37 7.46 5.24
N GLY A 53 -7.18 6.45 5.53
CA GLY A 53 -8.57 6.66 5.92
C GLY A 53 -8.75 7.28 7.31
N THR A 54 -7.68 7.38 8.11
CA THR A 54 -7.73 7.90 9.49
C THR A 54 -6.86 9.12 9.73
N GLN A 55 -6.13 9.59 8.71
CA GLN A 55 -5.22 10.75 8.84
C GLN A 55 -5.22 11.62 7.58
N ALA A 56 -4.78 12.86 7.73
CA ALA A 56 -4.54 13.77 6.61
C ALA A 56 -3.39 13.28 5.70
N HIS A 57 -3.42 13.68 4.43
CA HIS A 57 -2.35 13.37 3.50
C HIS A 57 -1.12 14.27 3.70
N ILE A 58 -1.36 15.52 4.09
CA ILE A 58 -0.31 16.49 4.47
C ILE A 58 -0.80 17.22 5.72
N VAL A 59 0.13 17.46 6.63
CA VAL A 59 -0.10 18.23 7.85
C VAL A 59 0.86 19.41 7.87
N ILE A 60 0.32 20.61 8.02
CA ILE A 60 1.09 21.84 8.19
C ILE A 60 1.07 22.20 9.66
N ARG A 61 2.24 22.49 10.23
CA ARG A 61 2.43 22.92 11.62
C ARG A 61 3.28 24.19 11.69
N PRO A 62 3.27 24.91 12.82
CA PRO A 62 4.20 25.99 13.04
C PRO A 62 5.64 25.54 12.86
N ALA A 63 6.51 26.40 12.34
CA ALA A 63 7.92 26.09 12.21
C ALA A 63 8.53 25.76 13.59
N GLU A 64 9.44 24.78 13.63
CA GLU A 64 10.14 24.42 14.86
C GLU A 64 10.98 25.58 15.38
N GLU A 65 10.91 25.85 16.67
CA GLU A 65 11.79 26.82 17.31
C GLU A 65 13.19 26.21 17.44
N VAL A 66 14.11 26.70 16.64
CA VAL A 66 15.53 26.41 16.84
C VAL A 66 16.03 27.26 17.99
N ALA A 67 16.41 26.62 19.09
CA ALA A 67 17.05 27.33 20.19
C ALA A 67 18.37 27.97 19.73
N ARG A 68 18.44 29.29 19.76
CA ARG A 68 19.64 30.05 19.38
C ARG A 68 20.42 30.47 20.62
N PRO A 69 21.75 30.46 20.57
CA PRO A 69 22.56 31.03 21.67
C PRO A 69 22.20 32.51 21.86
N GLN A 70 22.00 32.94 23.11
CA GLN A 70 21.64 34.32 23.43
C GLN A 70 22.78 35.30 23.17
N ARG A 71 24.02 34.82 23.07
CA ARG A 71 25.22 35.60 22.84
C ARG A 71 26.10 34.93 21.80
N GLU A 72 26.44 35.65 20.75
CA GLU A 72 27.49 35.27 19.82
C GLU A 72 28.83 35.74 20.38
N GLY A 73 29.86 34.86 20.34
CA GLY A 73 31.20 35.22 20.81
C GLY A 73 31.82 36.31 19.95
N GLY A 74 32.41 37.34 20.57
CA GLY A 74 33.23 38.33 19.87
C GLY A 74 34.59 37.75 19.44
N ALA A 75 35.34 38.48 18.60
CA ALA A 75 36.65 38.04 18.12
C ALA A 75 37.59 37.73 19.29
N GLY A 76 37.96 36.46 19.45
CA GLY A 76 38.83 35.97 20.53
C GLY A 76 38.12 35.42 21.77
N GLU A 77 36.80 35.41 21.82
CA GLU A 77 36.02 34.86 22.93
C GLU A 77 35.41 33.52 22.53
N THR A 78 35.75 32.43 23.23
CA THR A 78 35.13 31.13 23.04
C THR A 78 33.90 31.02 23.94
N VAL A 79 32.71 31.22 23.41
CA VAL A 79 31.44 31.02 24.12
C VAL A 79 31.03 29.56 24.00
N LEU A 80 30.86 28.86 25.11
CA LEU A 80 30.24 27.54 25.18
C LEU A 80 28.76 27.74 25.51
N PRO A 81 27.87 27.82 24.51
CA PRO A 81 26.46 28.02 24.77
C PRO A 81 25.84 26.73 25.33
N ARG A 82 25.24 26.81 26.50
CA ARG A 82 24.37 25.77 27.02
C ARG A 82 23.00 26.00 26.41
N ILE A 83 22.70 25.28 25.32
CA ILE A 83 21.40 25.35 24.64
C ILE A 83 20.48 24.35 25.33
N GLU A 84 19.50 24.83 26.06
CA GLU A 84 18.43 24.00 26.60
C GLU A 84 17.22 24.08 25.64
N ALA A 85 16.71 22.89 25.20
CA ALA A 85 15.49 22.84 24.47
C ALA A 85 14.35 23.36 25.35
N ARG A 86 13.61 24.37 24.89
CA ARG A 86 12.41 24.85 25.59
C ARG A 86 11.35 23.79 25.58
N ALA A 87 10.54 23.71 26.64
CA ALA A 87 9.33 22.93 26.64
C ALA A 87 8.44 23.37 25.46
N GLN A 88 8.03 22.40 24.66
CA GLN A 88 7.17 22.67 23.51
C GLN A 88 5.79 23.14 24.03
N ARG A 89 5.44 24.37 23.73
CA ARG A 89 4.09 24.90 23.96
C ARG A 89 3.28 24.72 22.68
N LEU A 90 1.97 24.53 22.85
CA LEU A 90 1.07 24.58 21.72
C LEU A 90 1.14 25.97 21.07
N ARG A 91 1.40 26.00 19.77
CA ARG A 91 1.59 27.24 19.01
C ARG A 91 0.56 27.33 17.89
N SER A 92 0.17 28.57 17.61
CA SER A 92 -0.65 28.86 16.44
C SER A 92 0.21 29.03 15.19
N ILE A 93 -0.32 28.62 14.06
CA ILE A 93 0.17 29.03 12.75
C ILE A 93 -0.23 30.50 12.56
N ASP A 94 0.75 31.36 12.29
CA ASP A 94 0.51 32.78 12.05
C ASP A 94 -0.28 32.96 10.75
N GLN A 95 -1.33 33.81 10.79
CA GLN A 95 -2.20 34.10 9.65
C GLN A 95 -2.77 32.84 8.95
N TRP A 96 -3.14 31.84 9.73
CA TRP A 96 -3.61 30.56 9.21
C TRP A 96 -4.80 30.70 8.24
N GLN A 97 -5.67 31.73 8.40
CA GLN A 97 -6.80 32.01 7.52
C GLN A 97 -6.33 32.39 6.09
N ALA A 98 -5.24 33.17 5.99
CA ALA A 98 -4.67 33.54 4.70
C ALA A 98 -4.03 32.32 4.02
N ILE A 99 -3.39 31.44 4.82
CA ILE A 99 -2.83 30.19 4.35
C ILE A 99 -3.95 29.24 3.89
N GLU A 100 -5.01 29.10 4.66
CA GLU A 100 -6.20 28.32 4.30
C GLU A 100 -6.78 28.77 2.96
N ALA A 101 -7.01 30.08 2.78
CA ALA A 101 -7.54 30.64 1.53
C ALA A 101 -6.61 30.37 0.33
N MET A 102 -5.29 30.46 0.54
CA MET A 102 -4.29 30.11 -0.48
C MET A 102 -4.37 28.63 -0.86
N LEU A 103 -4.52 27.74 0.12
CA LEU A 103 -4.57 26.29 -0.08
C LEU A 103 -5.88 25.85 -0.75
N ASP A 104 -7.02 26.44 -0.37
CA ASP A 104 -8.33 26.18 -0.99
C ASP A 104 -8.34 26.53 -2.50
N GLY A 105 -7.47 27.46 -2.95
CA GLY A 105 -7.30 27.83 -4.36
C GLY A 105 -6.39 26.90 -5.19
N MET A 106 -5.77 25.89 -4.58
CA MET A 106 -4.83 25.00 -5.28
C MET A 106 -5.53 23.77 -5.87
N PRO A 107 -5.35 23.47 -7.18
CA PRO A 107 -6.03 22.35 -7.84
C PRO A 107 -5.56 20.96 -7.33
N ASP A 108 -4.33 20.87 -6.79
CA ASP A 108 -3.77 19.64 -6.25
C ASP A 108 -4.37 19.25 -4.89
N ILE A 109 -5.09 20.19 -4.23
CA ILE A 109 -5.67 20.02 -2.90
C ILE A 109 -7.18 19.84 -3.01
N THR A 110 -7.71 18.76 -2.45
CA THR A 110 -9.14 18.42 -2.51
C THR A 110 -9.91 18.85 -1.27
N ALA A 111 -9.24 18.98 -0.13
CA ALA A 111 -9.83 19.48 1.11
C ALA A 111 -8.77 20.10 2.03
N VAL A 112 -9.17 21.14 2.74
CA VAL A 112 -8.37 21.85 3.74
C VAL A 112 -9.20 21.95 5.03
N SER A 113 -8.60 21.60 6.17
CA SER A 113 -9.24 21.71 7.48
C SER A 113 -8.23 22.21 8.52
N PRO A 114 -8.35 23.48 8.93
CA PRO A 114 -7.66 23.97 10.12
C PRO A 114 -8.11 23.20 11.35
N MET A 115 -7.20 22.94 12.26
CA MET A 115 -7.46 22.17 13.47
C MET A 115 -6.66 22.73 14.67
N VAL A 116 -7.22 22.58 15.86
CA VAL A 116 -6.50 22.75 17.12
C VAL A 116 -6.45 21.41 17.81
N SER A 117 -5.27 20.90 18.08
CA SER A 117 -5.10 19.62 18.78
C SER A 117 -4.12 19.74 19.94
N GLY A 118 -4.43 19.03 21.02
CA GLY A 118 -3.56 18.99 22.19
C GLY A 118 -3.92 17.83 23.12
N PRO A 119 -3.03 17.53 24.10
CA PRO A 119 -3.26 16.49 25.09
C PRO A 119 -4.25 16.95 26.15
N ALA A 120 -5.03 15.99 26.67
CA ALA A 120 -5.95 16.21 27.80
C ALA A 120 -6.25 14.89 28.51
N PHE A 121 -7.08 14.97 29.55
CA PHE A 121 -7.63 13.81 30.26
C PHE A 121 -9.14 13.81 30.16
N ALA A 122 -9.72 12.65 29.84
CA ALA A 122 -11.15 12.42 29.94
C ALA A 122 -11.47 11.77 31.28
N LEU A 123 -12.42 12.31 32.01
CA LEU A 123 -12.76 11.92 33.37
C LEU A 123 -14.24 11.56 33.48
N ARG A 124 -14.57 10.42 34.12
CA ARG A 124 -15.92 10.06 34.54
C ARG A 124 -15.85 9.21 35.83
N GLY A 125 -16.43 9.72 36.92
CA GLY A 125 -16.26 9.10 38.24
C GLY A 125 -14.77 8.94 38.59
N ASP A 126 -14.35 7.74 38.89
CA ASP A 126 -12.95 7.41 39.21
C ASP A 126 -12.10 7.08 37.93
N ALA A 127 -12.75 6.99 36.78
CA ALA A 127 -12.02 6.72 35.53
C ALA A 127 -11.34 7.97 35.00
N SER A 128 -10.02 7.86 34.72
CA SER A 128 -9.22 8.89 34.08
C SER A 128 -8.45 8.28 32.91
N LYS A 129 -8.55 8.90 31.73
CA LYS A 129 -7.90 8.44 30.49
C LYS A 129 -7.20 9.59 29.80
N SER A 130 -5.93 9.38 29.40
CA SER A 130 -5.20 10.32 28.54
C SER A 130 -5.81 10.30 27.14
N ILE A 131 -6.15 11.46 26.62
CA ILE A 131 -6.77 11.67 25.31
C ILE A 131 -6.03 12.72 24.50
N ALA A 132 -6.29 12.72 23.20
CA ALA A 132 -5.97 13.83 22.30
C ALA A 132 -7.28 14.52 21.90
N ILE A 133 -7.37 15.81 22.14
CA ILE A 133 -8.48 16.64 21.68
C ILE A 133 -8.19 17.06 20.25
N PHE A 134 -9.22 16.97 19.40
CA PHE A 134 -9.21 17.46 18.03
C PHE A 134 -10.36 18.46 17.88
N GLY A 135 -10.03 19.73 17.90
CA GLY A 135 -10.97 20.82 17.63
C GLY A 135 -11.09 21.05 16.13
N VAL A 136 -12.22 20.73 15.55
CA VAL A 136 -12.41 20.73 14.10
C VAL A 136 -13.73 21.38 13.71
N ASP A 137 -13.81 21.87 12.46
CA ASP A 137 -15.08 22.12 11.79
C ASP A 137 -15.59 20.79 11.21
N PRO A 138 -16.75 20.28 11.62
CA PRO A 138 -17.24 18.98 11.16
C PRO A 138 -17.36 18.88 9.64
N ALA A 139 -17.85 19.94 8.97
CA ALA A 139 -18.08 19.94 7.53
C ALA A 139 -16.77 19.88 6.73
N ARG A 140 -15.73 20.56 7.20
CA ARG A 140 -14.41 20.55 6.56
C ARG A 140 -13.64 19.27 6.88
N TYR A 141 -13.63 18.88 8.15
CA TYR A 141 -12.84 17.72 8.59
C TYR A 141 -13.37 16.39 8.08
N ASP A 142 -14.69 16.27 7.92
CA ASP A 142 -15.31 15.07 7.35
C ASP A 142 -14.85 14.80 5.90
N ARG A 143 -14.47 15.84 5.16
CA ARG A 143 -13.85 15.71 3.83
C ARG A 143 -12.42 15.16 3.90
N ILE A 144 -11.72 15.29 5.03
CA ILE A 144 -10.36 14.76 5.25
C ILE A 144 -10.41 13.28 5.67
N VAL A 145 -11.13 12.98 6.76
CA VAL A 145 -11.08 11.67 7.44
C VAL A 145 -12.38 10.87 7.28
N ALA A 146 -13.47 11.46 6.77
CA ALA A 146 -14.79 10.84 6.66
C ALA A 146 -15.26 10.21 8.00
N VAL A 147 -15.25 11.02 9.07
CA VAL A 147 -15.67 10.61 10.42
C VAL A 147 -17.11 10.17 10.45
N GLY A 148 -17.97 10.87 9.68
CA GLY A 148 -19.39 10.55 9.55
C GLY A 148 -19.68 9.15 9.06
N GLU A 149 -18.87 8.61 8.15
CA GLU A 149 -19.00 7.24 7.64
C GLU A 149 -18.55 6.17 8.66
N LYS A 150 -17.80 6.56 9.68
CA LYS A 150 -17.22 5.67 10.70
C LYS A 150 -17.98 5.69 12.03
N LEU A 151 -19.12 6.36 12.07
CA LEU A 151 -19.96 6.41 13.26
C LEU A 151 -20.57 5.03 13.56
N VAL A 152 -20.41 4.61 14.80
CA VAL A 152 -21.06 3.40 15.33
C VAL A 152 -22.40 3.75 15.97
N GLY A 153 -22.54 5.00 16.42
CA GLY A 153 -23.79 5.53 17.01
C GLY A 153 -23.79 7.04 17.12
N GLY A 154 -24.95 7.65 17.11
CA GLY A 154 -25.09 9.11 17.16
C GLY A 154 -24.87 9.84 15.83
N ALA A 155 -24.36 11.07 15.90
CA ALA A 155 -24.09 11.90 14.73
C ALA A 155 -22.77 12.68 14.91
N PHE A 156 -22.08 12.99 13.80
CA PHE A 156 -20.91 13.88 13.80
C PHE A 156 -21.35 15.33 13.85
N ARG A 157 -21.87 15.73 15.02
CA ARG A 157 -22.30 17.09 15.33
C ARG A 157 -21.49 17.60 16.50
N LEU A 158 -20.93 18.79 16.38
CA LEU A 158 -20.05 19.42 17.36
C LEU A 158 -20.59 20.81 17.69
N GLY A 159 -21.40 20.89 18.76
CA GLY A 159 -21.77 22.15 19.40
C GLY A 159 -20.73 22.57 20.45
N PRO A 160 -20.97 23.64 21.21
CA PRO A 160 -20.03 24.15 22.21
C PRO A 160 -19.65 23.10 23.28
N ASP A 161 -20.62 22.31 23.72
CA ASP A 161 -20.48 21.30 24.77
C ASP A 161 -20.66 19.88 24.23
N ASP A 162 -20.58 19.70 22.93
CA ASP A 162 -20.71 18.41 22.25
C ASP A 162 -19.34 17.79 22.01
N ALA A 163 -19.26 16.45 22.13
CA ALA A 163 -18.07 15.71 21.79
C ALA A 163 -18.39 14.39 21.07
N VAL A 164 -17.59 14.06 20.05
CA VAL A 164 -17.58 12.74 19.43
C VAL A 164 -16.32 12.00 19.89
N ILE A 165 -16.50 10.78 20.38
CA ILE A 165 -15.42 10.02 21.01
C ILE A 165 -15.20 8.67 20.33
N GLY A 166 -13.98 8.14 20.44
CA GLY A 166 -13.68 6.82 19.94
C GLY A 166 -14.34 5.70 20.75
N LYS A 167 -14.71 4.61 20.07
CA LYS A 167 -15.42 3.45 20.62
C LYS A 167 -14.76 2.83 21.85
N GLU A 168 -13.44 2.70 21.84
CA GLU A 168 -12.71 2.13 22.98
C GLU A 168 -12.69 3.09 24.17
N LEU A 169 -12.62 4.41 23.93
CA LEU A 169 -12.71 5.42 24.98
C LEU A 169 -14.10 5.40 25.62
N ALA A 170 -15.16 5.33 24.79
CA ALA A 170 -16.53 5.23 25.26
C ALA A 170 -16.71 4.03 26.20
N LYS A 171 -16.15 2.87 25.82
CA LYS A 171 -16.15 1.66 26.64
C LYS A 171 -15.33 1.82 27.92
N ASP A 172 -14.13 2.39 27.85
CA ASP A 172 -13.23 2.57 28.99
C ASP A 172 -13.81 3.55 30.03
N LEU A 173 -14.60 4.55 29.60
CA LEU A 173 -15.30 5.50 30.48
C LEU A 173 -16.70 5.03 30.86
N GLY A 174 -17.23 3.98 30.25
CA GLY A 174 -18.59 3.49 30.45
C GLY A 174 -19.66 4.50 30.00
N VAL A 175 -19.41 5.27 28.91
CA VAL A 175 -20.33 6.30 28.37
C VAL A 175 -20.97 5.83 27.07
N GLY A 176 -22.23 6.20 26.87
CA GLY A 176 -22.98 6.07 25.62
C GLY A 176 -23.32 7.44 25.01
N VAL A 177 -23.98 7.41 23.85
CA VAL A 177 -24.51 8.63 23.24
C VAL A 177 -25.55 9.28 24.15
N GLY A 178 -25.39 10.59 24.42
CA GLY A 178 -26.22 11.35 25.37
C GLY A 178 -25.64 11.46 26.79
N ASP A 179 -24.65 10.62 27.15
CA ASP A 179 -23.99 10.70 28.44
C ASP A 179 -23.00 11.86 28.52
N ARG A 180 -22.64 12.25 29.75
CA ARG A 180 -21.69 13.33 30.01
C ARG A 180 -20.39 12.81 30.62
N PHE A 181 -19.29 13.45 30.24
CA PHE A 181 -17.97 13.27 30.81
C PHE A 181 -17.24 14.61 30.89
N ARG A 182 -16.15 14.66 31.64
CA ARG A 182 -15.34 15.89 31.78
C ARG A 182 -14.03 15.75 31.04
N ILE A 183 -13.58 16.86 30.45
CA ILE A 183 -12.25 16.99 29.87
C ILE A 183 -11.45 17.92 30.77
N LEU A 184 -10.25 17.50 31.14
CA LEU A 184 -9.28 18.27 31.93
C LEU A 184 -8.04 18.50 31.08
N THR A 185 -7.65 19.75 30.86
CA THR A 185 -6.43 20.11 30.13
C THR A 185 -5.28 20.27 31.10
N ALA A 186 -4.12 19.71 30.79
CA ALA A 186 -2.96 19.62 31.67
C ALA A 186 -1.94 20.76 31.48
N GLU A 187 -2.04 21.52 30.38
CA GLU A 187 -1.03 22.53 30.00
C GLU A 187 -1.31 23.92 30.55
N SER A 188 -2.47 24.15 31.14
CA SER A 188 -2.84 25.44 31.73
C SER A 188 -2.23 25.65 33.11
N ALA A 189 -1.83 26.87 33.41
CA ALA A 189 -1.43 27.26 34.78
C ALA A 189 -2.53 27.00 35.82
N GLN A 190 -3.79 26.90 35.36
CA GLN A 190 -4.93 26.44 36.11
C GLN A 190 -5.67 25.38 35.27
N PRO A 191 -5.81 24.13 35.77
CA PRO A 191 -6.53 23.07 35.05
C PRO A 191 -7.98 23.49 34.76
N VAL A 192 -8.33 23.60 33.47
CA VAL A 192 -9.70 23.89 33.06
C VAL A 192 -10.46 22.59 32.89
N ALA A 193 -11.47 22.37 33.72
CA ALA A 193 -12.35 21.22 33.60
C ALA A 193 -13.66 21.64 32.91
N SER A 194 -13.96 21.09 31.76
CA SER A 194 -15.20 21.34 31.01
C SER A 194 -15.99 20.05 30.83
N THR A 195 -17.34 20.14 30.91
CA THR A 195 -18.24 18.99 30.78
C THR A 195 -18.78 18.92 29.36
N PHE A 196 -18.68 17.74 28.75
CA PHE A 196 -19.13 17.46 27.39
C PHE A 196 -20.21 16.38 27.36
N THR A 197 -21.12 16.52 26.40
CA THR A 197 -22.12 15.49 26.07
C THR A 197 -21.65 14.69 24.86
N VAL A 198 -21.71 13.38 24.93
CA VAL A 198 -21.34 12.49 23.82
C VAL A 198 -22.45 12.55 22.76
N THR A 199 -22.19 13.15 21.59
CA THR A 199 -23.13 13.20 20.47
C THR A 199 -22.93 12.10 19.45
N GLY A 200 -21.74 11.46 19.46
CA GLY A 200 -21.44 10.35 18.57
C GLY A 200 -20.27 9.51 19.06
N ILE A 201 -20.28 8.25 18.65
CA ILE A 201 -19.20 7.29 18.90
C ILE A 201 -18.67 6.82 17.56
N VAL A 202 -17.34 6.93 17.35
CA VAL A 202 -16.67 6.63 16.09
C VAL A 202 -15.77 5.39 16.23
N ASP A 203 -15.72 4.56 15.19
CA ASP A 203 -14.75 3.47 15.06
C ASP A 203 -13.76 3.78 13.91
N LEU A 204 -12.58 4.24 14.28
CA LEU A 204 -11.51 4.58 13.33
C LEU A 204 -10.77 3.34 12.79
N GLY A 205 -11.15 2.12 13.22
CA GLY A 205 -10.50 0.87 12.79
C GLY A 205 -9.14 0.61 13.45
N VAL A 206 -8.62 1.54 14.26
CA VAL A 206 -7.36 1.41 15.01
C VAL A 206 -7.64 1.59 16.49
N ARG A 207 -7.34 0.56 17.29
CA ARG A 207 -7.70 0.53 18.73
C ARG A 207 -7.12 1.70 19.52
N ASP A 208 -5.85 2.05 19.28
CA ASP A 208 -5.19 3.14 19.99
C ASP A 208 -5.77 4.52 19.63
N LEU A 209 -6.16 4.73 18.38
CA LEU A 209 -6.88 5.94 17.96
C LEU A 209 -8.26 5.98 18.63
N ASN A 210 -9.00 4.88 18.61
CA ASN A 210 -10.31 4.78 19.25
C ASN A 210 -10.26 4.98 20.78
N ARG A 211 -9.11 4.75 21.41
CA ARG A 211 -8.93 4.96 22.85
C ARG A 211 -8.60 6.39 23.21
N ARG A 212 -8.00 7.16 22.30
CA ARG A 212 -7.46 8.49 22.60
C ARG A 212 -8.19 9.63 21.90
N SER A 213 -8.93 9.41 20.84
CA SER A 213 -9.50 10.48 20.03
C SER A 213 -10.80 11.03 20.62
N VAL A 214 -10.81 12.36 20.80
CA VAL A 214 -11.98 13.13 21.17
C VAL A 214 -12.10 14.32 20.23
N TYR A 215 -13.19 14.39 19.50
CA TYR A 215 -13.51 15.51 18.58
C TYR A 215 -14.45 16.48 19.25
N VAL A 216 -14.11 17.75 19.23
CA VAL A 216 -14.92 18.87 19.74
C VAL A 216 -14.98 19.99 18.72
N ALA A 217 -15.88 20.97 18.92
CA ALA A 217 -15.94 22.11 18.05
C ALA A 217 -14.62 22.90 18.03
N PHE A 218 -14.22 23.43 16.87
CA PHE A 218 -12.96 24.15 16.70
C PHE A 218 -12.78 25.28 17.73
N ARG A 219 -13.82 26.12 17.93
CA ARG A 219 -13.78 27.22 18.92
C ARG A 219 -13.67 26.72 20.37
N THR A 220 -14.32 25.61 20.67
CA THR A 220 -14.23 24.99 22.00
C THR A 220 -12.80 24.53 22.30
N ALA A 221 -12.16 23.87 21.33
CA ALA A 221 -10.77 23.48 21.48
C ALA A 221 -9.81 24.66 21.60
N GLN A 222 -10.04 25.75 20.87
CA GLN A 222 -9.26 27.00 21.02
C GLN A 222 -9.32 27.54 22.45
N THR A 223 -10.49 27.49 23.08
CA THR A 223 -10.65 27.92 24.46
C THR A 223 -10.01 26.96 25.46
N LEU A 224 -10.21 25.64 25.28
CA LEU A 224 -9.67 24.61 26.16
C LEU A 224 -8.15 24.55 26.16
N LEU A 225 -7.54 24.77 25.00
CA LEU A 225 -6.09 24.66 24.81
C LEU A 225 -5.39 26.02 24.82
N GLU A 226 -6.06 27.07 25.32
CA GLU A 226 -5.54 28.44 25.47
C GLU A 226 -4.93 29.01 24.17
N LEU A 227 -5.57 28.72 23.02
CA LEU A 227 -5.15 29.17 21.70
C LEU A 227 -6.25 30.00 21.00
N PRO A 228 -6.73 31.11 21.62
CA PRO A 228 -7.86 31.87 21.11
C PRO A 228 -7.56 32.43 19.71
N GLY A 229 -8.47 32.11 18.74
CA GLY A 229 -8.30 32.54 17.35
C GLY A 229 -7.18 31.83 16.57
N GLY A 230 -6.44 30.92 17.19
CA GLY A 230 -5.34 30.19 16.58
C GLY A 230 -5.74 28.86 15.94
N ALA A 231 -4.84 28.30 15.12
CA ALA A 231 -4.88 26.92 14.65
C ALA A 231 -3.50 26.28 14.89
N SER A 232 -3.45 25.12 15.54
CA SER A 232 -2.19 24.43 15.81
C SER A 232 -1.66 23.67 14.60
N GLN A 233 -2.56 23.30 13.69
CA GLN A 233 -2.20 22.64 12.43
C GLN A 233 -3.29 22.85 11.37
N ILE A 234 -2.91 22.61 10.11
CA ILE A 234 -3.83 22.56 8.97
C ILE A 234 -3.66 21.20 8.30
N ASP A 235 -4.76 20.45 8.24
CA ASP A 235 -4.82 19.16 7.61
C ASP A 235 -5.26 19.29 6.16
N LEU A 236 -4.58 18.57 5.25
CA LEU A 236 -4.85 18.61 3.82
C LEU A 236 -5.14 17.21 3.28
N LYS A 237 -6.06 17.15 2.34
CA LYS A 237 -6.27 16.01 1.46
C LYS A 237 -5.88 16.39 0.04
N VAL A 238 -5.05 15.57 -0.60
CA VAL A 238 -4.55 15.82 -1.95
C VAL A 238 -5.17 14.85 -2.94
N ALA A 239 -5.25 15.27 -4.21
CA ALA A 239 -5.81 14.45 -5.29
C ALA A 239 -4.87 13.27 -5.62
N GLU A 240 -3.56 13.51 -5.68
CA GLU A 240 -2.56 12.49 -5.95
C GLU A 240 -1.78 12.14 -4.70
N LEU A 241 -2.04 10.93 -4.19
CA LEU A 241 -1.53 10.45 -2.91
C LEU A 241 0.00 10.39 -2.85
N PHE A 242 0.62 9.85 -3.90
CA PHE A 242 2.08 9.70 -3.97
C PHE A 242 2.80 10.99 -4.37
N GLY A 243 2.06 12.00 -4.85
CA GLY A 243 2.54 13.35 -5.09
C GLY A 243 2.63 14.21 -3.82
N ALA A 244 2.10 13.74 -2.69
CA ALA A 244 2.01 14.48 -1.43
C ALA A 244 3.36 15.00 -0.93
N GLU A 245 4.44 14.22 -1.04
CA GLU A 245 5.78 14.63 -0.60
C GLU A 245 6.35 15.79 -1.43
N THR A 246 6.11 15.76 -2.74
CA THR A 246 6.56 16.84 -3.64
C THR A 246 5.79 18.14 -3.38
N LEU A 247 4.47 18.02 -3.13
CA LEU A 247 3.62 19.15 -2.76
C LEU A 247 4.01 19.69 -1.38
N ALA A 248 4.25 18.80 -0.39
CA ALA A 248 4.66 19.21 0.95
C ALA A 248 5.94 20.06 0.93
N ARG A 249 6.98 19.62 0.22
CA ARG A 249 8.23 20.39 0.05
C ARG A 249 8.00 21.75 -0.62
N ARG A 250 7.11 21.82 -1.60
CA ARG A 250 6.75 23.08 -2.28
C ARG A 250 6.03 24.03 -1.32
N LEU A 251 5.12 23.52 -0.49
CA LEU A 251 4.42 24.29 0.52
C LEU A 251 5.36 24.77 1.63
N GLU A 252 6.25 23.91 2.12
CA GLU A 252 7.28 24.24 3.10
C GLU A 252 8.16 25.40 2.62
N ALA A 253 8.64 25.34 1.37
CA ALA A 253 9.45 26.42 0.78
C ALA A 253 8.68 27.75 0.60
N ARG A 254 7.36 27.70 0.41
CA ARG A 254 6.53 28.92 0.22
C ARG A 254 6.09 29.55 1.53
N THR A 255 5.82 28.74 2.54
CA THR A 255 5.22 29.20 3.79
C THR A 255 6.24 29.35 4.92
N GLY A 256 7.40 28.69 4.84
CA GLY A 256 8.38 28.62 5.93
C GLY A 256 7.89 27.85 7.15
N LEU A 257 6.76 27.12 7.03
CA LEU A 257 6.17 26.27 8.06
C LEU A 257 6.71 24.85 7.95
N THR A 258 6.54 24.06 8.98
CA THR A 258 6.83 22.63 8.94
C THR A 258 5.69 21.92 8.21
N VAL A 259 6.00 21.29 7.08
CA VAL A 259 5.01 20.60 6.26
C VAL A 259 5.40 19.13 6.15
N GLU A 260 4.59 18.25 6.75
CA GLU A 260 4.84 16.82 6.77
C GLU A 260 3.84 16.09 5.89
N SER A 261 4.34 15.30 4.94
CA SER A 261 3.51 14.38 4.16
C SER A 261 3.25 13.10 4.96
N TRP A 262 2.15 12.40 4.63
CA TRP A 262 1.87 11.07 5.16
C TRP A 262 3.02 10.09 4.93
N MET A 263 3.79 10.28 3.85
CA MET A 263 4.94 9.44 3.51
C MET A 263 6.08 9.62 4.51
N ARG A 264 6.35 10.85 4.95
CA ARG A 264 7.36 11.16 5.96
C ARG A 264 6.92 10.66 7.33
N THR A 265 5.67 10.88 7.70
CA THR A 265 5.10 10.41 8.97
C THR A 265 5.06 8.88 9.08
N ASN A 266 4.91 8.18 7.94
CA ASN A 266 4.84 6.72 7.87
C ASN A 266 6.05 6.10 7.18
N GLU A 267 7.24 6.66 7.34
CA GLU A 267 8.48 6.21 6.68
C GLU A 267 8.78 4.73 6.94
N GLN A 268 8.58 4.26 8.17
CA GLN A 268 8.78 2.85 8.53
C GLN A 268 7.81 1.91 7.76
N LEU A 269 6.56 2.33 7.60
CA LEU A 269 5.58 1.58 6.81
C LEU A 269 6.01 1.51 5.34
N LEU A 270 6.44 2.62 4.76
CA LEU A 270 6.93 2.66 3.38
C LEU A 270 8.20 1.83 3.19
N ALA A 271 9.13 1.88 4.14
CA ALA A 271 10.32 1.04 4.13
C ALA A 271 9.96 -0.45 4.17
N ALA A 272 8.99 -0.84 5.02
CA ALA A 272 8.50 -2.22 5.09
C ALA A 272 7.83 -2.67 3.77
N ILE A 273 6.99 -1.81 3.16
CA ILE A 273 6.37 -2.06 1.85
C ILE A 273 7.44 -2.21 0.76
N SER A 274 8.46 -1.35 0.75
CA SER A 274 9.56 -1.42 -0.22
C SER A 274 10.39 -2.69 -0.06
N ALA A 275 10.70 -3.11 1.16
CA ALA A 275 11.40 -4.36 1.45
C ALA A 275 10.58 -5.57 1.00
N GLN A 276 9.26 -5.55 1.23
CA GLN A 276 8.33 -6.59 0.77
C GLN A 276 8.29 -6.67 -0.76
N ASP A 277 8.32 -5.53 -1.46
CA ASP A 277 8.37 -5.46 -2.92
C ASP A 277 9.64 -6.11 -3.47
N ILE A 278 10.81 -5.81 -2.88
CA ILE A 278 12.08 -6.42 -3.26
C ILE A 278 12.02 -7.93 -3.06
N SER A 279 11.54 -8.39 -1.92
CA SER A 279 11.38 -9.82 -1.62
C SER A 279 10.45 -10.51 -2.62
N THR A 280 9.31 -9.89 -2.95
CA THR A 280 8.34 -10.42 -3.91
C THR A 280 8.93 -10.48 -5.32
N ARG A 281 9.69 -9.46 -5.75
CA ARG A 281 10.39 -9.47 -7.05
C ARG A 281 11.43 -10.58 -7.09
N THR A 282 12.18 -10.80 -6.02
CA THR A 282 13.18 -11.85 -5.90
C THR A 282 12.53 -13.23 -6.00
N ILE A 283 11.47 -13.50 -5.22
CA ILE A 283 10.73 -14.76 -5.28
C ILE A 283 10.20 -15.00 -6.70
N ARG A 284 9.63 -13.99 -7.33
CA ARG A 284 9.12 -14.05 -8.71
C ARG A 284 10.22 -14.42 -9.70
N ALA A 285 11.41 -13.82 -9.59
CA ALA A 285 12.55 -14.12 -10.44
C ALA A 285 12.99 -15.59 -10.29
N PHE A 286 13.06 -16.10 -9.05
CA PHE A 286 13.40 -17.51 -8.81
C PHE A 286 12.34 -18.47 -9.35
N VAL A 287 11.06 -18.19 -9.18
CA VAL A 287 9.98 -19.03 -9.72
C VAL A 287 10.03 -19.06 -11.25
N ILE A 288 10.24 -17.92 -11.90
CA ILE A 288 10.41 -17.86 -13.37
C ILE A 288 11.61 -18.68 -13.81
N LEU A 289 12.73 -18.58 -13.11
CA LEU A 289 13.94 -19.34 -13.39
C LEU A 289 13.69 -20.85 -13.27
N ILE A 290 13.05 -21.31 -12.18
CA ILE A 290 12.71 -22.72 -11.96
C ILE A 290 11.82 -23.24 -13.09
N VAL A 291 10.78 -22.50 -13.47
CA VAL A 291 9.87 -22.86 -14.57
C VAL A 291 10.63 -22.92 -15.90
N ALA A 292 11.50 -21.95 -16.17
CA ALA A 292 12.31 -21.91 -17.39
C ALA A 292 13.27 -23.13 -17.47
N VAL A 293 13.94 -23.47 -16.38
CA VAL A 293 14.81 -24.65 -16.30
C VAL A 293 13.99 -25.93 -16.48
N GLY A 294 12.80 -26.02 -15.87
CA GLY A 294 11.89 -27.14 -16.06
C GLY A 294 11.47 -27.33 -17.52
N ILE A 295 11.06 -26.27 -18.20
CA ILE A 295 10.71 -26.30 -19.64
C ILE A 295 11.94 -26.73 -20.47
N ALA A 296 13.10 -26.12 -20.24
CA ALA A 296 14.35 -26.44 -20.96
C ALA A 296 14.74 -27.90 -20.78
N SER A 297 14.70 -28.42 -19.56
CA SER A 297 15.06 -29.80 -19.22
C SER A 297 14.21 -30.81 -19.98
N VAL A 298 12.89 -30.62 -20.02
CA VAL A 298 12.01 -31.56 -20.74
C VAL A 298 12.16 -31.42 -22.26
N LEU A 299 12.38 -30.21 -22.78
CA LEU A 299 12.67 -30.03 -24.21
C LEU A 299 14.00 -30.71 -24.62
N VAL A 300 15.03 -30.73 -23.75
CA VAL A 300 16.26 -31.49 -24.02
C VAL A 300 15.96 -32.97 -24.10
N VAL A 301 15.19 -33.52 -23.17
CA VAL A 301 14.77 -34.93 -23.20
C VAL A 301 14.01 -35.24 -24.51
N TRP A 302 13.13 -34.36 -24.93
CA TRP A 302 12.41 -34.52 -26.21
C TRP A 302 13.34 -34.50 -27.41
N VAL A 303 14.31 -33.60 -27.46
CA VAL A 303 15.31 -33.59 -28.54
C VAL A 303 16.05 -34.94 -28.63
N VAL A 304 16.41 -35.52 -27.47
CA VAL A 304 17.07 -36.83 -27.43
C VAL A 304 16.13 -37.93 -27.91
N GLN A 305 14.90 -37.98 -27.46
CA GLN A 305 13.91 -39.00 -27.85
C GLN A 305 13.52 -38.92 -29.34
N LYS A 306 13.43 -37.70 -29.89
CA LYS A 306 13.03 -37.45 -31.29
C LYS A 306 14.18 -37.29 -32.27
N ARG A 307 15.43 -37.65 -31.87
CA ARG A 307 16.62 -37.50 -32.69
C ARG A 307 16.48 -38.12 -34.08
N ARG A 308 15.91 -39.34 -34.17
CA ARG A 308 15.71 -40.05 -35.44
C ARG A 308 14.71 -39.33 -36.35
N GLU A 309 13.60 -38.85 -35.80
CA GLU A 309 12.59 -38.12 -36.58
C GLU A 309 13.15 -36.76 -37.06
N ILE A 310 13.92 -36.04 -36.21
CA ILE A 310 14.61 -34.80 -36.59
C ILE A 310 15.64 -35.07 -37.71
N GLY A 311 16.36 -36.18 -37.62
CA GLY A 311 17.31 -36.61 -38.64
C GLY A 311 16.67 -36.86 -40.00
N ILE A 312 15.52 -37.58 -40.02
CA ILE A 312 14.71 -37.82 -41.23
C ILE A 312 14.21 -36.52 -41.82
N LEU A 313 13.65 -35.61 -41.02
CA LEU A 313 13.18 -34.30 -41.47
C LEU A 313 14.31 -33.49 -42.11
N ARG A 314 15.50 -33.51 -41.53
CA ARG A 314 16.67 -32.83 -42.09
C ARG A 314 17.19 -33.47 -43.38
N ALA A 315 17.14 -34.80 -43.46
CA ALA A 315 17.50 -35.53 -44.68
C ALA A 315 16.54 -35.22 -45.82
N MET A 316 15.26 -34.97 -45.51
CA MET A 316 14.23 -34.53 -46.51
C MET A 316 14.33 -33.04 -46.87
N GLY A 317 15.36 -32.31 -46.38
CA GLY A 317 15.61 -30.92 -46.78
C GLY A 317 15.13 -29.83 -45.76
N ALA A 318 14.66 -30.21 -44.58
CA ALA A 318 14.35 -29.23 -43.58
C ALA A 318 15.59 -28.44 -43.14
N SER A 319 15.52 -27.12 -43.16
CA SER A 319 16.63 -26.23 -42.77
C SER A 319 16.86 -26.27 -41.25
N ARG A 320 18.08 -25.91 -40.81
CA ARG A 320 18.40 -25.75 -39.39
C ARG A 320 17.48 -24.76 -38.70
N GLY A 321 17.14 -23.67 -39.42
CA GLY A 321 16.24 -22.65 -38.92
C GLY A 321 14.79 -23.14 -38.73
N SER A 322 14.28 -24.00 -39.62
CA SER A 322 12.95 -24.60 -39.49
C SER A 322 12.85 -25.49 -38.26
N VAL A 323 13.87 -26.36 -38.04
CA VAL A 323 13.93 -27.21 -36.84
C VAL A 323 13.98 -26.33 -35.56
N GLN A 324 14.81 -25.30 -35.54
CA GLN A 324 14.88 -24.39 -34.41
C GLN A 324 13.54 -23.72 -34.14
N ARG A 325 12.83 -23.23 -35.16
CA ARG A 325 11.49 -22.62 -35.02
C ARG A 325 10.46 -23.60 -34.45
N VAL A 326 10.51 -24.87 -34.83
CA VAL A 326 9.62 -25.92 -34.28
C VAL A 326 9.75 -25.99 -32.75
N PHE A 327 10.98 -26.04 -32.20
CA PHE A 327 11.17 -26.14 -30.76
C PHE A 327 10.87 -24.83 -30.04
N LEU A 328 11.15 -23.67 -30.64
CA LEU A 328 10.74 -22.36 -30.09
C LEU A 328 9.22 -22.23 -30.01
N LEU A 329 8.52 -22.69 -31.06
CA LEU A 329 7.05 -22.74 -31.08
C LEU A 329 6.49 -23.68 -30.02
N GLN A 330 7.12 -24.83 -29.79
CA GLN A 330 6.72 -25.75 -28.71
C GLN A 330 6.85 -25.08 -27.35
N GLY A 331 7.98 -24.40 -27.08
CA GLY A 331 8.15 -23.61 -25.85
C GLY A 331 7.08 -22.54 -25.67
N ALA A 332 6.75 -21.81 -26.75
CA ALA A 332 5.71 -20.79 -26.74
C ALA A 332 4.31 -21.37 -26.47
N ILE A 333 3.94 -22.47 -27.16
CA ILE A 333 2.62 -23.12 -26.99
C ILE A 333 2.44 -23.67 -25.58
N VAL A 334 3.48 -24.34 -25.05
CA VAL A 334 3.45 -24.90 -23.70
C VAL A 334 3.34 -23.78 -22.66
N ALA A 335 4.12 -22.71 -22.82
CA ALA A 335 4.06 -21.56 -21.92
C ALA A 335 2.72 -20.82 -21.99
N ALA A 336 2.15 -20.66 -23.19
CA ALA A 336 0.82 -20.07 -23.38
C ALA A 336 -0.27 -20.92 -22.72
N GLY A 337 -0.28 -22.24 -22.98
CA GLY A 337 -1.23 -23.16 -22.34
C GLY A 337 -1.09 -23.19 -20.83
N GLY A 338 0.16 -23.25 -20.33
CA GLY A 338 0.46 -23.21 -18.91
C GLY A 338 0.05 -21.89 -18.26
N SER A 339 0.29 -20.74 -18.92
CA SER A 339 -0.09 -19.44 -18.38
C SER A 339 -1.61 -19.21 -18.32
N LEU A 340 -2.37 -19.72 -19.30
CA LEU A 340 -3.82 -19.67 -19.28
C LEU A 340 -4.41 -20.50 -18.14
N ILE A 341 -3.96 -21.75 -18.00
CA ILE A 341 -4.40 -22.63 -16.91
C ILE A 341 -3.93 -22.06 -15.56
N GLY A 342 -2.71 -21.57 -15.48
CA GLY A 342 -2.15 -20.94 -14.28
C GLY A 342 -2.92 -19.68 -13.85
N SER A 343 -3.36 -18.88 -14.80
CA SER A 343 -4.20 -17.70 -14.53
C SER A 343 -5.56 -18.07 -13.95
N LEU A 344 -6.19 -19.11 -14.49
CA LEU A 344 -7.45 -19.64 -13.95
C LEU A 344 -7.26 -20.20 -12.54
N LEU A 345 -6.18 -20.95 -12.33
CA LEU A 345 -5.86 -21.53 -11.03
C LEU A 345 -5.56 -20.44 -10.00
N ALA A 346 -4.79 -19.40 -10.37
CA ALA A 346 -4.54 -18.24 -9.50
C ALA A 346 -5.84 -17.54 -9.07
N SER A 347 -6.76 -17.35 -10.01
CA SER A 347 -8.06 -16.73 -9.72
C SER A 347 -8.90 -17.61 -8.78
N ALA A 348 -8.92 -18.92 -9.01
CA ALA A 348 -9.60 -19.87 -8.13
C ALA A 348 -8.98 -19.89 -6.71
N MET A 349 -7.66 -19.90 -6.62
CA MET A 349 -6.93 -19.83 -5.34
C MET A 349 -7.24 -18.52 -4.59
N LEU A 350 -7.29 -17.39 -5.30
CA LEU A 350 -7.62 -16.11 -4.70
C LEU A 350 -9.05 -16.08 -4.17
N VAL A 351 -10.01 -16.55 -4.94
CA VAL A 351 -11.42 -16.64 -4.49
C VAL A 351 -11.57 -17.58 -3.29
N ALA A 352 -10.89 -18.72 -3.30
CA ALA A 352 -10.87 -19.65 -2.18
C ALA A 352 -10.23 -18.99 -0.93
N PHE A 353 -9.13 -18.31 -1.09
CA PHE A 353 -8.46 -17.57 0.01
C PHE A 353 -9.37 -16.52 0.63
N LEU A 354 -10.03 -15.69 -0.17
CA LEU A 354 -10.92 -14.63 0.30
C LEU A 354 -12.18 -15.18 0.99
N ARG A 355 -12.62 -16.40 0.64
CA ARG A 355 -13.74 -17.06 1.32
C ARG A 355 -13.34 -17.71 2.65
N LEU A 356 -12.14 -18.25 2.73
CA LEU A 356 -11.61 -18.97 3.89
C LEU A 356 -11.07 -18.03 4.98
N VAL A 357 -10.42 -16.93 4.56
CA VAL A 357 -9.76 -15.99 5.48
C VAL A 357 -10.73 -14.87 5.85
N ARG A 358 -11.34 -15.00 7.01
CA ARG A 358 -12.23 -13.99 7.61
C ARG A 358 -11.69 -13.55 8.96
N ALA A 359 -12.02 -12.32 9.38
CA ALA A 359 -11.74 -11.83 10.72
C ALA A 359 -12.57 -12.61 11.76
N ALA A 360 -12.18 -12.50 13.04
CA ALA A 360 -12.88 -13.18 14.14
C ALA A 360 -14.36 -12.77 14.30
N ASP A 361 -14.73 -11.62 13.74
CA ASP A 361 -16.09 -11.07 13.68
C ASP A 361 -16.87 -11.49 12.40
N GLY A 362 -16.28 -12.35 11.56
CA GLY A 362 -16.89 -12.84 10.32
C GLY A 362 -16.81 -11.88 9.13
N THR A 363 -16.26 -10.67 9.32
CA THR A 363 -16.05 -9.72 8.23
C THR A 363 -14.89 -10.15 7.32
N PRO A 364 -14.92 -9.84 6.01
CA PRO A 364 -13.79 -10.12 5.14
C PRO A 364 -12.57 -9.30 5.59
N LEU A 365 -11.45 -9.97 5.87
CA LEU A 365 -10.21 -9.33 6.33
C LEU A 365 -9.63 -8.40 5.25
N PHE A 366 -9.97 -8.67 4.00
CA PHE A 366 -9.47 -7.96 2.84
C PHE A 366 -10.65 -7.54 1.96
N ASP A 367 -10.89 -6.23 1.88
CA ASP A 367 -11.82 -5.67 0.91
C ASP A 367 -11.24 -5.83 -0.50
N LEU A 368 -11.94 -6.64 -1.31
CA LEU A 368 -11.73 -6.75 -2.77
C LEU A 368 -10.26 -6.76 -3.23
N ILE A 369 -9.51 -7.81 -2.87
CA ILE A 369 -8.28 -8.11 -3.58
C ILE A 369 -8.70 -8.63 -4.97
N SER A 370 -8.51 -7.84 -6.01
CA SER A 370 -8.72 -8.24 -7.39
C SER A 370 -7.40 -8.27 -8.14
N ILE A 371 -7.25 -9.25 -9.02
CA ILE A 371 -6.11 -9.26 -9.95
C ILE A 371 -6.45 -8.28 -11.08
N PRO A 372 -5.71 -7.17 -11.24
CA PRO A 372 -6.01 -6.22 -12.31
C PRO A 372 -5.78 -6.87 -13.68
N PRO A 373 -6.62 -6.58 -14.70
CA PRO A 373 -6.56 -7.24 -16.01
C PRO A 373 -5.17 -7.17 -16.68
N TRP A 374 -4.47 -6.06 -16.50
CA TRP A 374 -3.12 -5.89 -17.04
C TRP A 374 -2.12 -6.92 -16.50
N LEU A 375 -2.30 -7.41 -15.26
CA LEU A 375 -1.41 -8.38 -14.64
C LEU A 375 -1.53 -9.76 -15.30
N TYR A 376 -2.73 -10.15 -15.72
CA TYR A 376 -2.92 -11.37 -16.52
C TYR A 376 -2.19 -11.28 -17.86
N VAL A 377 -2.36 -10.15 -18.56
CA VAL A 377 -1.68 -9.92 -19.85
C VAL A 377 -0.15 -9.94 -19.67
N ALA A 378 0.36 -9.27 -18.66
CA ALA A 378 1.79 -9.25 -18.36
C ALA A 378 2.33 -10.65 -17.99
N ALA A 379 1.57 -11.43 -17.22
CA ALA A 379 1.96 -12.79 -16.84
C ALA A 379 1.98 -13.73 -18.05
N ILE A 380 0.96 -13.68 -18.93
CA ILE A 380 0.89 -14.48 -20.15
C ILE A 380 2.04 -14.11 -21.09
N ALA A 381 2.23 -12.82 -21.37
CA ALA A 381 3.30 -12.35 -22.24
C ALA A 381 4.69 -12.70 -21.69
N GLY A 382 4.91 -12.53 -20.40
CA GLY A 382 6.15 -12.89 -19.72
C GLY A 382 6.41 -14.41 -19.73
N ALA A 383 5.36 -15.23 -19.52
CA ALA A 383 5.47 -16.68 -19.59
C ALA A 383 5.84 -17.16 -21.01
N ILE A 384 5.20 -16.60 -22.05
CA ILE A 384 5.51 -16.92 -23.45
C ILE A 384 6.96 -16.54 -23.76
N ALA A 385 7.39 -15.32 -23.41
CA ALA A 385 8.77 -14.87 -23.61
C ALA A 385 9.77 -15.77 -22.88
N GLY A 386 9.49 -16.12 -21.62
CA GLY A 386 10.29 -17.05 -20.82
C GLY A 386 10.33 -18.46 -21.42
N GLY A 387 9.22 -19.00 -21.90
CA GLY A 387 9.14 -20.28 -22.55
C GLY A 387 9.94 -20.35 -23.86
N VAL A 388 9.86 -19.28 -24.67
CA VAL A 388 10.70 -19.16 -25.89
C VAL A 388 12.19 -19.08 -25.53
N ALA A 389 12.56 -18.28 -24.52
CA ALA A 389 13.94 -18.19 -24.06
C ALA A 389 14.46 -19.53 -23.51
N ALA A 390 13.66 -20.23 -22.69
CA ALA A 390 13.98 -21.55 -22.17
C ALA A 390 14.18 -22.60 -23.28
N ALA A 391 13.39 -22.52 -24.36
CA ALA A 391 13.50 -23.41 -25.51
C ALA A 391 14.71 -23.10 -26.40
N ALA A 392 15.36 -21.94 -26.28
CA ALA A 392 16.41 -21.52 -27.20
C ALA A 392 17.64 -22.46 -27.21
N LEU A 393 18.09 -22.92 -26.04
CA LEU A 393 19.22 -23.85 -25.93
C LEU A 393 18.86 -25.24 -26.53
N PRO A 394 17.77 -25.92 -26.12
CA PRO A 394 17.36 -27.19 -26.73
C PRO A 394 17.12 -27.08 -28.24
N ALA A 395 16.49 -25.97 -28.69
CA ALA A 395 16.23 -25.72 -30.11
C ALA A 395 17.55 -25.64 -30.93
N ARG A 396 18.57 -24.96 -30.40
CA ARG A 396 19.91 -24.91 -31.03
C ARG A 396 20.58 -26.28 -31.08
N ALA A 397 20.46 -27.05 -29.98
CA ALA A 397 21.00 -28.42 -29.94
C ALA A 397 20.34 -29.32 -30.98
N ALA A 398 18.98 -29.27 -31.08
CA ALA A 398 18.23 -30.00 -32.10
C ALA A 398 18.65 -29.64 -33.55
N ALA A 399 18.81 -28.33 -33.82
CA ALA A 399 19.20 -27.85 -35.13
C ALA A 399 20.59 -28.23 -35.60
N ARG A 400 21.50 -28.55 -34.65
CA ARG A 400 22.89 -28.96 -34.94
C ARG A 400 23.07 -30.51 -35.10
N LEU A 401 22.03 -31.32 -34.91
CA LEU A 401 22.10 -32.74 -35.10
C LEU A 401 22.51 -33.09 -36.54
N ASP A 402 23.46 -34.00 -36.68
CA ASP A 402 23.90 -34.54 -38.01
C ASP A 402 22.90 -35.61 -38.48
N PRO A 403 22.27 -35.43 -39.69
CA PRO A 403 21.33 -36.40 -40.23
C PRO A 403 21.91 -37.80 -40.36
N ALA A 404 23.19 -37.92 -40.75
CA ALA A 404 23.86 -39.20 -40.97
C ALA A 404 24.05 -40.00 -39.67
N GLN A 405 24.36 -39.30 -38.56
CA GLN A 405 24.50 -39.90 -37.24
C GLN A 405 23.14 -40.22 -36.60
N ALA A 406 22.10 -39.40 -36.83
CA ALA A 406 20.78 -39.57 -36.26
C ALA A 406 19.99 -40.77 -36.84
N ILE A 407 20.30 -41.22 -38.06
CA ILE A 407 19.67 -42.38 -38.71
C ILE A 407 20.38 -43.69 -38.39
N ARG A 408 21.67 -43.66 -38.01
CA ARG A 408 22.48 -44.85 -37.72
C ARG A 408 22.26 -45.42 -36.30
N MET A 409 21.61 -44.68 -35.39
CA MET A 409 21.17 -45.13 -34.07
C MET A 409 19.76 -45.72 -34.14
#